data_08e5d9f9c1171941892dccfdc97767f7
#
_entry.id   08e5d9f9c1171941892dccfdc97767f7
#
_cell.length_a   1.000
_cell.length_b   1.000
_cell.length_c   1.000
_cell.angle_alpha   90.00
_cell.angle_beta   90.00
_cell.angle_gamma   90.00
#
_symmetry.space_group_name_H-M   'P 1'
#
loop_
_entity.id
_entity.type
_entity.pdbx_description
1 polymer ?
#
loop_
_entity_poly.entity_id
_entity_poly.type
_entity_poly.pdbx_seq_one_letter_code
_entity_poly.pdbx_strand_id
1 'polypeptide(L)'
;MNTNDPREIIDESPMTVAQIVVVILTVCMNGIDGFDVLSIAYASPGIAREWGIAQTGLGVVLSMELIGMAIGSVLLGGVADRIGRRPTLLACIIAMVVGMLGATTAASPLQLSMWRVFTGLGIGGMLSAINAVVAEFSNKRWRSLSISMMVLGYPLVGATGGMVASALLRTHDWRSVFYLGAAGTLVLLPAVYLLMPESIHWLTRKQPANALARINAALTKIGHRTITAVPQVHESDRKKSVADIFSPALSLVTIMVTAAYFFHIVTFYFLLKWTPKIVADMGFAPSSAGGILAWANVGGALGTALFGVLTARVGLKRLSIVILLLSGVAIAVFGRTPQELGTMAWLAAIAGFFGNAGVSGLYSIAAYAFPTHVRATGTGFVIGVGRGGAVLAPILAGYLLQTGFPLPTVALIMGVGSLLGAIVLIFLKLDDQRPVAERAPQMRTSTARA
;
A
#
# COMPACT_ATOMS: atom_id res chain seq x y z
N MET A 1 21.36 1.22 31.29
CA MET A 1 21.06 0.76 29.94
C MET A 1 21.42 -0.71 29.85
N ASN A 2 20.46 -1.55 29.53
CA ASN A 2 20.71 -2.99 29.44
C ASN A 2 21.35 -3.27 28.07
N THR A 3 22.68 -3.17 28.01
CA THR A 3 23.51 -3.19 26.78
C THR A 3 23.43 -4.50 25.96
N ASN A 4 22.56 -5.42 26.37
CA ASN A 4 22.41 -6.76 25.78
C ASN A 4 21.10 -6.97 24.99
N ASP A 5 20.20 -5.98 24.89
CA ASP A 5 19.02 -6.14 24.03
C ASP A 5 19.37 -5.79 22.58
N PRO A 6 19.32 -6.75 21.64
CA PRO A 6 19.66 -6.50 20.24
C PRO A 6 18.72 -5.51 19.55
N ARG A 7 17.52 -5.30 20.09
CA ARG A 7 16.54 -4.31 19.58
C ARG A 7 17.00 -2.89 19.90
N GLU A 8 17.51 -2.65 21.12
CA GLU A 8 18.07 -1.35 21.53
C GLU A 8 19.34 -1.02 20.73
N ILE A 9 20.16 -2.03 20.41
CA ILE A 9 21.36 -1.83 19.58
C ILE A 9 20.96 -1.25 18.21
N ILE A 10 19.91 -1.79 17.57
CA ILE A 10 19.40 -1.28 16.29
C ILE A 10 18.80 0.11 16.45
N ASP A 11 18.02 0.34 17.50
CA ASP A 11 17.28 1.59 17.71
C ASP A 11 18.18 2.78 17.95
N GLU A 12 19.27 2.60 18.69
CA GLU A 12 20.14 3.67 19.16
C GLU A 12 21.41 3.86 18.31
N SER A 13 21.83 2.81 17.58
CA SER A 13 23.03 2.91 16.73
C SER A 13 22.76 3.64 15.42
N PRO A 14 23.78 4.27 14.81
CA PRO A 14 23.68 4.77 13.44
C PRO A 14 23.30 3.64 12.45
N MET A 15 22.51 3.96 11.44
CA MET A 15 22.18 2.99 10.40
C MET A 15 23.42 2.62 9.59
N THR A 16 23.65 1.33 9.45
CA THR A 16 24.71 0.78 8.60
C THR A 16 24.27 0.72 7.13
N VAL A 17 25.24 0.57 6.23
CA VAL A 17 24.98 0.38 4.79
C VAL A 17 24.10 -0.86 4.57
N ALA A 18 24.33 -1.94 5.31
CA ALA A 18 23.51 -3.16 5.19
C ALA A 18 22.05 -2.93 5.59
N GLN A 19 21.77 -2.14 6.63
CA GLN A 19 20.41 -1.74 6.99
C GLN A 19 19.76 -0.87 5.90
N ILE A 20 20.51 0.08 5.32
CA ILE A 20 20.01 0.90 4.19
C ILE A 20 19.67 0.00 3.01
N VAL A 21 20.49 -1.02 2.68
CA VAL A 21 20.18 -1.99 1.63
C VAL A 21 18.90 -2.75 1.93
N VAL A 22 18.66 -3.18 3.17
CA VAL A 22 17.38 -3.82 3.55
C VAL A 22 16.20 -2.87 3.36
N VAL A 23 16.34 -1.60 3.72
CA VAL A 23 15.29 -0.58 3.47
C VAL A 23 15.05 -0.42 1.96
N ILE A 24 16.10 -0.30 1.14
CA ILE A 24 15.97 -0.21 -0.32
C ILE A 24 15.25 -1.45 -0.88
N LEU A 25 15.57 -2.65 -0.39
CA LEU A 25 14.86 -3.86 -0.79
C LEU A 25 13.36 -3.79 -0.47
N THR A 26 12.98 -3.23 0.69
CA THR A 26 11.55 -3.05 1.01
C THR A 26 10.88 -2.02 0.10
N VAL A 27 11.58 -0.96 -0.31
CA VAL A 27 11.10 0.01 -1.31
C VAL A 27 10.88 -0.68 -2.66
N CYS A 28 11.84 -1.48 -3.11
CA CYS A 28 11.73 -2.23 -4.36
C CYS A 28 10.59 -3.25 -4.32
N MET A 29 10.45 -4.01 -3.22
CA MET A 29 9.37 -4.96 -3.04
C MET A 29 8.00 -4.27 -3.07
N ASN A 30 7.81 -3.17 -2.35
CA ASN A 30 6.57 -2.41 -2.39
C ASN A 30 6.32 -1.76 -3.77
N GLY A 31 7.38 -1.41 -4.47
CA GLY A 31 7.31 -0.88 -5.83
C GLY A 31 6.82 -1.93 -6.84
N ILE A 32 7.43 -3.11 -6.84
CA ILE A 32 7.00 -4.22 -7.70
C ILE A 32 5.56 -4.62 -7.38
N ASP A 33 5.19 -4.66 -6.11
CA ASP A 33 3.82 -4.87 -5.65
C ASP A 33 2.84 -3.87 -6.29
N GLY A 34 3.22 -2.58 -6.30
CA GLY A 34 2.44 -1.53 -6.96
C GLY A 34 2.28 -1.79 -8.46
N PHE A 35 3.33 -2.21 -9.16
CA PHE A 35 3.26 -2.57 -10.57
C PHE A 35 2.37 -3.81 -10.79
N ASP A 36 2.54 -4.86 -9.99
CA ASP A 36 1.77 -6.09 -10.12
C ASP A 36 0.27 -5.84 -9.94
N VAL A 37 -0.13 -5.02 -8.96
CA VAL A 37 -1.51 -4.61 -8.77
C VAL A 37 -2.06 -3.85 -9.98
N LEU A 38 -1.23 -3.06 -10.66
CA LEU A 38 -1.64 -2.28 -11.82
C LEU A 38 -1.54 -3.07 -13.14
N SER A 39 -0.78 -4.16 -13.19
CA SER A 39 -0.53 -4.95 -14.39
C SER A 39 -1.82 -5.38 -15.10
N ILE A 40 -2.82 -5.85 -14.36
CA ILE A 40 -4.12 -6.22 -14.90
C ILE A 40 -4.86 -5.03 -15.52
N ALA A 41 -4.69 -3.81 -15.00
CA ALA A 41 -5.29 -2.61 -15.57
C ALA A 41 -4.63 -2.25 -16.89
N TYR A 42 -3.30 -2.33 -16.99
CA TYR A 42 -2.57 -2.13 -18.26
C TYR A 42 -2.97 -3.18 -19.31
N ALA A 43 -3.18 -4.43 -18.90
CA ALA A 43 -3.57 -5.53 -19.76
C ALA A 43 -5.08 -5.50 -20.15
N SER A 44 -5.92 -4.79 -19.40
CA SER A 44 -7.39 -4.86 -19.50
C SER A 44 -7.98 -4.57 -20.88
N PRO A 45 -7.45 -3.61 -21.70
CA PRO A 45 -8.00 -3.40 -23.05
C PRO A 45 -7.75 -4.60 -23.97
N GLY A 46 -6.55 -5.20 -23.88
CA GLY A 46 -6.21 -6.41 -24.65
C GLY A 46 -7.04 -7.61 -24.25
N ILE A 47 -7.20 -7.83 -22.93
CA ILE A 47 -8.03 -8.91 -22.37
C ILE A 47 -9.47 -8.77 -22.81
N ALA A 48 -10.05 -7.57 -22.69
CA ALA A 48 -11.44 -7.33 -23.08
C ALA A 48 -11.65 -7.55 -24.57
N ARG A 49 -10.69 -7.18 -25.43
CA ARG A 49 -10.74 -7.36 -26.87
C ARG A 49 -10.62 -8.85 -27.27
N GLU A 50 -9.67 -9.57 -26.66
CA GLU A 50 -9.41 -10.98 -27.02
C GLU A 50 -10.58 -11.90 -26.66
N TRP A 51 -11.19 -11.69 -25.49
CA TRP A 51 -12.22 -12.58 -24.99
C TRP A 51 -13.65 -12.02 -25.09
N GLY A 52 -13.83 -10.81 -25.64
CA GLY A 52 -15.16 -10.18 -25.75
C GLY A 52 -15.88 -9.99 -24.40
N ILE A 53 -15.14 -9.73 -23.33
CA ILE A 53 -15.71 -9.69 -21.97
C ILE A 53 -16.53 -8.41 -21.81
N ALA A 54 -17.75 -8.55 -21.29
CA ALA A 54 -18.60 -7.43 -20.89
C ALA A 54 -17.98 -6.62 -19.73
N GLN A 55 -18.35 -5.35 -19.60
CA GLN A 55 -17.75 -4.42 -18.61
C GLN A 55 -17.82 -4.95 -17.17
N THR A 56 -18.97 -5.52 -16.76
CA THR A 56 -19.11 -6.12 -15.42
C THR A 56 -18.17 -7.30 -15.22
N GLY A 57 -18.06 -8.21 -16.22
CA GLY A 57 -17.13 -9.34 -16.17
C GLY A 57 -15.68 -8.88 -16.07
N LEU A 58 -15.31 -7.84 -16.81
CA LEU A 58 -13.98 -7.23 -16.72
C LEU A 58 -13.74 -6.64 -15.32
N GLY A 59 -14.72 -5.94 -14.74
CA GLY A 59 -14.65 -5.42 -13.38
C GLY A 59 -14.38 -6.51 -12.34
N VAL A 60 -15.01 -7.69 -12.50
CA VAL A 60 -14.72 -8.87 -11.66
C VAL A 60 -13.27 -9.31 -11.82
N VAL A 61 -12.78 -9.49 -13.05
CA VAL A 61 -11.38 -9.89 -13.30
C VAL A 61 -10.39 -8.89 -12.67
N LEU A 62 -10.66 -7.59 -12.80
CA LEU A 62 -9.83 -6.51 -12.20
C LEU A 62 -9.81 -6.54 -10.67
N SER A 63 -10.83 -7.14 -10.03
CA SER A 63 -10.96 -7.22 -8.58
C SER A 63 -10.36 -8.48 -7.97
N MET A 64 -10.15 -9.55 -8.74
CA MET A 64 -9.76 -10.86 -8.21
C MET A 64 -8.44 -10.83 -7.43
N GLU A 65 -7.47 -10.10 -7.92
CA GLU A 65 -6.20 -9.91 -7.23
C GLU A 65 -6.36 -9.23 -5.86
N LEU A 66 -7.25 -8.25 -5.77
CA LEU A 66 -7.51 -7.51 -4.53
C LEU A 66 -8.17 -8.40 -3.47
N ILE A 67 -9.00 -9.36 -3.91
CA ILE A 67 -9.54 -10.43 -3.05
C ILE A 67 -8.38 -11.29 -2.53
N GLY A 68 -7.50 -11.74 -3.43
CA GLY A 68 -6.30 -12.48 -3.04
C GLY A 68 -5.45 -11.73 -2.03
N MET A 69 -5.22 -10.43 -2.24
CA MET A 69 -4.48 -9.56 -1.32
C MET A 69 -5.12 -9.47 0.07
N ALA A 70 -6.44 -9.33 0.13
CA ALA A 70 -7.16 -9.27 1.41
C ALA A 70 -6.98 -10.58 2.18
N ILE A 71 -7.18 -11.73 1.54
CA ILE A 71 -6.99 -13.06 2.13
C ILE A 71 -5.52 -13.26 2.54
N GLY A 72 -4.58 -12.96 1.63
CA GLY A 72 -3.14 -13.12 1.84
C GLY A 72 -2.60 -12.29 3.01
N SER A 73 -3.06 -11.06 3.17
CA SER A 73 -2.62 -10.19 4.26
C SER A 73 -2.99 -10.76 5.64
N VAL A 74 -4.16 -11.39 5.77
CA VAL A 74 -4.62 -12.02 7.01
C VAL A 74 -3.89 -13.35 7.26
N LEU A 75 -3.88 -14.24 6.26
CA LEU A 75 -3.32 -15.58 6.41
C LEU A 75 -1.79 -15.55 6.54
N LEU A 76 -1.11 -14.91 5.58
CA LEU A 76 0.35 -14.91 5.49
C LEU A 76 1.00 -13.93 6.47
N GLY A 77 0.28 -12.88 6.91
CA GLY A 77 0.72 -12.06 8.04
C GLY A 77 0.88 -12.89 9.31
N GLY A 78 -0.07 -13.78 9.60
CA GLY A 78 0.03 -14.73 10.70
C GLY A 78 1.15 -15.78 10.52
N VAL A 79 1.41 -16.19 9.27
CA VAL A 79 2.53 -17.09 8.93
C VAL A 79 3.87 -16.40 9.17
N ALA A 80 4.03 -15.14 8.77
CA ALA A 80 5.25 -14.35 9.02
C ALA A 80 5.57 -14.23 10.52
N ASP A 81 4.55 -14.17 11.36
CA ASP A 81 4.72 -14.18 12.82
C ASP A 81 5.16 -15.56 13.36
N ARG A 82 4.84 -16.65 12.65
CA ARG A 82 5.17 -18.01 13.10
C ARG A 82 6.53 -18.50 12.61
N ILE A 83 6.80 -18.37 11.32
CA ILE A 83 8.01 -18.93 10.67
C ILE A 83 9.13 -17.92 10.42
N GLY A 84 8.83 -16.62 10.54
CA GLY A 84 9.79 -15.53 10.31
C GLY A 84 9.44 -14.66 9.11
N ARG A 85 10.07 -13.47 9.04
CA ARG A 85 9.80 -12.51 7.97
C ARG A 85 10.43 -12.94 6.65
N ARG A 86 11.71 -13.34 6.70
CA ARG A 86 12.48 -13.70 5.50
C ARG A 86 11.90 -14.89 4.73
N PRO A 87 11.61 -16.06 5.34
CA PRO A 87 11.02 -17.18 4.61
C PRO A 87 9.63 -16.86 4.06
N THR A 88 8.82 -16.08 4.78
CA THR A 88 7.51 -15.64 4.29
C THR A 88 7.64 -14.75 3.07
N LEU A 89 8.56 -13.77 3.08
CA LEU A 89 8.81 -12.90 1.92
C LEU A 89 9.26 -13.70 0.70
N LEU A 90 10.18 -14.65 0.86
CA LEU A 90 10.65 -15.51 -0.24
C LEU A 90 9.49 -16.33 -0.82
N ALA A 91 8.65 -16.92 0.03
CA ALA A 91 7.47 -17.67 -0.41
C ALA A 91 6.46 -16.77 -1.15
N CYS A 92 6.25 -15.55 -0.67
CA CYS A 92 5.38 -14.56 -1.34
C CYS A 92 5.93 -14.16 -2.71
N ILE A 93 7.22 -13.86 -2.82
CA ILE A 93 7.88 -13.53 -4.10
C ILE A 93 7.73 -14.71 -5.10
N ILE A 94 7.97 -15.93 -4.66
CA ILE A 94 7.79 -17.13 -5.51
C ILE A 94 6.33 -17.26 -5.96
N ALA A 95 5.37 -17.08 -5.05
CA ALA A 95 3.95 -17.15 -5.40
C ALA A 95 3.56 -16.07 -6.42
N MET A 96 4.09 -14.85 -6.29
CA MET A 96 3.85 -13.76 -7.24
C MET A 96 4.44 -14.09 -8.62
N VAL A 97 5.68 -14.56 -8.70
CA VAL A 97 6.32 -14.98 -9.96
C VAL A 97 5.50 -16.09 -10.65
N VAL A 98 5.13 -17.12 -9.90
CA VAL A 98 4.34 -18.25 -10.43
C VAL A 98 2.95 -17.78 -10.89
N GLY A 99 2.29 -16.92 -10.11
CA GLY A 99 0.99 -16.39 -10.44
C GLY A 99 1.01 -15.48 -11.67
N MET A 100 2.05 -14.63 -11.82
CA MET A 100 2.22 -13.77 -12.99
C MET A 100 2.52 -14.61 -14.25
N LEU A 101 3.42 -15.59 -14.17
CA LEU A 101 3.67 -16.51 -15.27
C LEU A 101 2.43 -17.35 -15.61
N GLY A 102 1.70 -17.83 -14.61
CA GLY A 102 0.44 -18.53 -14.81
C GLY A 102 -0.61 -17.66 -15.52
N ALA A 103 -0.68 -16.36 -15.20
CA ALA A 103 -1.58 -15.43 -15.88
C ALA A 103 -1.30 -15.33 -17.39
N THR A 104 -0.05 -15.50 -17.85
CA THR A 104 0.29 -15.48 -19.28
C THR A 104 -0.22 -16.71 -20.03
N THR A 105 -0.47 -17.82 -19.34
CA THR A 105 -0.99 -19.07 -19.93
C THR A 105 -2.51 -19.16 -19.91
N ALA A 106 -3.18 -18.15 -19.33
CA ALA A 106 -4.62 -18.18 -19.19
C ALA A 106 -5.33 -18.18 -20.57
N ALA A 107 -6.25 -19.14 -20.73
CA ALA A 107 -7.07 -19.31 -21.93
C ALA A 107 -8.51 -18.81 -21.72
N SER A 108 -8.87 -18.37 -20.52
CA SER A 108 -10.20 -17.86 -20.19
C SER A 108 -10.16 -16.82 -19.05
N PRO A 109 -11.18 -15.95 -18.95
CA PRO A 109 -11.31 -14.99 -17.85
C PRO A 109 -11.29 -15.64 -16.46
N LEU A 110 -11.91 -16.80 -16.33
CA LEU A 110 -11.93 -17.55 -15.07
C LEU A 110 -10.52 -18.02 -14.67
N GLN A 111 -9.78 -18.60 -15.62
CA GLN A 111 -8.42 -19.06 -15.36
C GLN A 111 -7.49 -17.88 -15.01
N LEU A 112 -7.60 -16.76 -15.72
CA LEU A 112 -6.88 -15.52 -15.38
C LEU A 112 -7.25 -15.06 -13.97
N SER A 113 -8.52 -15.04 -13.61
CA SER A 113 -9.01 -14.67 -12.29
C SER A 113 -8.39 -15.53 -11.18
N MET A 114 -8.30 -16.84 -11.38
CA MET A 114 -7.67 -17.76 -10.41
C MET A 114 -6.18 -17.42 -10.22
N TRP A 115 -5.43 -17.20 -11.31
CA TRP A 115 -4.05 -16.80 -11.23
C TRP A 115 -3.88 -15.42 -10.54
N ARG A 116 -4.80 -14.47 -10.78
CA ARG A 116 -4.78 -13.16 -10.13
C ARG A 116 -5.06 -13.26 -8.62
N VAL A 117 -6.01 -14.12 -8.19
CA VAL A 117 -6.20 -14.41 -6.75
C VAL A 117 -4.93 -15.00 -6.14
N PHE A 118 -4.29 -15.94 -6.83
CA PHE A 118 -3.05 -16.57 -6.35
C PHE A 118 -1.89 -15.55 -6.25
N THR A 119 -1.70 -14.69 -7.26
CA THR A 119 -0.73 -13.58 -7.19
C THR A 119 -1.06 -12.66 -6.02
N GLY A 120 -2.33 -12.30 -5.87
CA GLY A 120 -2.81 -11.45 -4.79
C GLY A 120 -2.52 -12.00 -3.39
N LEU A 121 -2.62 -13.33 -3.18
CA LEU A 121 -2.23 -13.96 -1.91
C LEU A 121 -0.76 -13.63 -1.57
N GLY A 122 0.14 -13.77 -2.55
CA GLY A 122 1.55 -13.42 -2.39
C GLY A 122 1.75 -11.95 -2.05
N ILE A 123 1.09 -11.05 -2.78
CA ILE A 123 1.13 -9.60 -2.57
C ILE A 123 0.67 -9.24 -1.14
N GLY A 124 -0.49 -9.75 -0.71
CA GLY A 124 -1.03 -9.47 0.62
C GLY A 124 -0.10 -9.91 1.76
N GLY A 125 0.49 -11.09 1.62
CA GLY A 125 1.49 -11.60 2.57
C GLY A 125 2.77 -10.78 2.59
N MET A 126 3.27 -10.39 1.43
CA MET A 126 4.45 -9.56 1.29
C MET A 126 4.24 -8.19 1.94
N LEU A 127 3.13 -7.50 1.67
CA LEU A 127 2.80 -6.20 2.26
C LEU A 127 2.79 -6.23 3.80
N SER A 128 2.22 -7.29 4.37
CA SER A 128 2.19 -7.46 5.82
C SER A 128 3.60 -7.61 6.42
N ALA A 129 4.48 -8.34 5.72
CA ALA A 129 5.83 -8.63 6.18
C ALA A 129 6.79 -7.43 5.98
N ILE A 130 6.74 -6.72 4.82
CA ILE A 130 7.66 -5.61 4.54
C ILE A 130 7.44 -4.42 5.47
N ASN A 131 6.20 -4.16 5.91
CA ASN A 131 5.91 -3.11 6.88
C ASN A 131 6.61 -3.38 8.22
N ALA A 132 6.64 -4.63 8.67
CA ALA A 132 7.38 -5.03 9.85
C ALA A 132 8.90 -4.91 9.61
N VAL A 133 9.40 -5.45 8.49
CA VAL A 133 10.83 -5.44 8.15
C VAL A 133 11.40 -4.02 8.11
N VAL A 134 10.78 -3.09 7.39
CA VAL A 134 11.29 -1.72 7.30
C VAL A 134 11.37 -1.05 8.67
N ALA A 135 10.39 -1.30 9.55
CA ALA A 135 10.39 -0.76 10.91
C ALA A 135 11.46 -1.42 11.81
N GLU A 136 11.62 -2.75 11.70
CA GLU A 136 12.51 -3.57 12.52
C GLU A 136 13.99 -3.40 12.16
N PHE A 137 14.32 -3.03 10.90
CA PHE A 137 15.67 -2.76 10.43
C PHE A 137 16.05 -1.28 10.42
N SER A 138 15.13 -0.37 10.75
CA SER A 138 15.41 1.06 10.84
C SER A 138 15.63 1.50 12.28
N ASN A 139 16.65 2.35 12.53
CA ASN A 139 16.83 2.94 13.84
C ASN A 139 15.73 3.96 14.17
N LYS A 140 15.59 4.31 15.43
CA LYS A 140 14.55 5.23 15.94
C LYS A 140 14.49 6.57 15.18
N ARG A 141 15.66 7.12 14.80
CA ARG A 141 15.79 8.40 14.10
C ARG A 141 15.22 8.35 12.68
N TRP A 142 15.51 7.30 11.91
CA TRP A 142 15.21 7.21 10.49
C TRP A 142 13.98 6.34 10.16
N ARG A 143 13.40 5.65 11.15
CA ARG A 143 12.28 4.71 10.96
C ARG A 143 11.10 5.31 10.20
N SER A 144 10.67 6.51 10.58
CA SER A 144 9.56 7.18 9.92
C SER A 144 9.87 7.49 8.45
N LEU A 145 11.09 7.95 8.16
CA LEU A 145 11.51 8.22 6.79
C LEU A 145 11.61 6.93 5.98
N SER A 146 12.18 5.86 6.53
CA SER A 146 12.30 4.55 5.86
C SER A 146 10.92 3.99 5.47
N ILE A 147 9.94 4.07 6.37
CA ILE A 147 8.55 3.67 6.09
C ILE A 147 7.95 4.53 4.97
N SER A 148 8.15 5.85 5.02
CA SER A 148 7.64 6.76 4.00
C SER A 148 8.26 6.49 2.63
N MET A 149 9.57 6.21 2.58
CA MET A 149 10.27 5.84 1.35
C MET A 149 9.76 4.50 0.79
N MET A 150 9.51 3.53 1.66
CA MET A 150 8.91 2.26 1.25
C MET A 150 7.54 2.48 0.59
N VAL A 151 6.67 3.28 1.21
CA VAL A 151 5.32 3.57 0.66
C VAL A 151 5.41 4.30 -0.68
N LEU A 152 6.37 5.22 -0.84
CA LEU A 152 6.61 5.93 -2.10
C LEU A 152 7.02 4.98 -3.24
N GLY A 153 7.61 3.84 -2.94
CA GLY A 153 7.96 2.82 -3.93
C GLY A 153 6.77 2.42 -4.80
N TYR A 154 5.58 2.27 -4.22
CA TYR A 154 4.36 1.85 -4.91
C TYR A 154 4.02 2.73 -6.15
N PRO A 155 3.75 4.03 -6.03
CA PRO A 155 3.44 4.87 -7.18
C PRO A 155 4.65 5.11 -8.08
N LEU A 156 5.88 5.08 -7.55
CA LEU A 156 7.10 5.29 -8.33
C LEU A 156 7.32 4.16 -9.34
N VAL A 157 7.27 2.91 -8.91
CA VAL A 157 7.41 1.75 -9.80
C VAL A 157 6.14 1.51 -10.60
N GLY A 158 4.96 1.88 -10.07
CA GLY A 158 3.71 1.95 -10.82
C GLY A 158 3.81 2.88 -12.04
N ALA A 159 4.45 4.03 -11.89
CA ALA A 159 4.70 4.98 -12.99
C ALA A 159 5.76 4.44 -13.98
N THR A 160 6.96 4.13 -13.49
CA THR A 160 8.06 3.69 -14.33
C THR A 160 7.79 2.35 -15.02
N GLY A 161 7.30 1.36 -14.27
CA GLY A 161 6.87 0.08 -14.82
C GLY A 161 5.70 0.21 -15.79
N GLY A 162 4.77 1.14 -15.51
CA GLY A 162 3.69 1.48 -16.42
C GLY A 162 4.15 2.07 -17.74
N MET A 163 5.18 2.92 -17.74
CA MET A 163 5.79 3.45 -18.97
C MET A 163 6.43 2.32 -19.79
N VAL A 164 7.13 1.39 -19.13
CA VAL A 164 7.71 0.21 -19.80
C VAL A 164 6.61 -0.71 -20.34
N ALA A 165 5.57 -1.00 -19.55
CA ALA A 165 4.41 -1.79 -19.99
C ALA A 165 3.73 -1.15 -21.21
N SER A 166 3.54 0.17 -21.20
CA SER A 166 2.97 0.92 -22.33
C SER A 166 3.84 0.84 -23.58
N ALA A 167 5.17 0.85 -23.44
CA ALA A 167 6.08 0.66 -24.56
C ALA A 167 6.00 -0.77 -25.13
N LEU A 168 5.93 -1.80 -24.27
CA LEU A 168 5.76 -3.20 -24.68
C LEU A 168 4.43 -3.42 -25.43
N LEU A 169 3.36 -2.78 -25.00
CA LEU A 169 2.03 -2.88 -25.62
C LEU A 169 1.96 -2.26 -27.03
N ARG A 170 3.03 -1.61 -27.54
CA ARG A 170 3.10 -1.15 -28.92
C ARG A 170 3.35 -2.29 -29.89
N THR A 171 4.08 -3.31 -29.47
CA THR A 171 4.60 -4.39 -30.32
C THR A 171 4.20 -5.78 -29.85
N HIS A 172 3.75 -5.93 -28.61
CA HIS A 172 3.40 -7.20 -27.99
C HIS A 172 1.96 -7.16 -27.47
N ASP A 173 1.40 -8.35 -27.21
CA ASP A 173 0.08 -8.50 -26.62
C ASP A 173 0.08 -8.19 -25.12
N TRP A 174 -1.09 -8.21 -24.50
CA TRP A 174 -1.31 -7.91 -23.09
C TRP A 174 -0.54 -8.85 -22.13
N ARG A 175 -0.17 -10.06 -22.56
CA ARG A 175 0.60 -11.02 -21.76
C ARG A 175 2.00 -10.50 -21.43
N SER A 176 2.56 -9.63 -22.28
CA SER A 176 3.86 -9.00 -22.08
C SER A 176 3.95 -8.20 -20.79
N VAL A 177 2.84 -7.64 -20.31
CA VAL A 177 2.77 -6.92 -19.05
C VAL A 177 3.00 -7.84 -17.86
N PHE A 178 2.45 -9.06 -17.90
CA PHE A 178 2.67 -10.06 -16.86
C PHE A 178 4.07 -10.68 -16.91
N TYR A 179 4.66 -10.87 -18.09
CA TYR A 179 6.08 -11.25 -18.21
C TYR A 179 7.00 -10.17 -17.60
N LEU A 180 6.70 -8.89 -17.82
CA LEU A 180 7.45 -7.79 -17.20
C LEU A 180 7.36 -7.85 -15.67
N GLY A 181 6.16 -8.05 -15.12
CA GLY A 181 5.95 -8.18 -13.67
C GLY A 181 6.68 -9.39 -13.10
N ALA A 182 6.56 -10.56 -13.75
CA ALA A 182 7.27 -11.77 -13.33
C ALA A 182 8.79 -11.59 -13.34
N ALA A 183 9.35 -10.96 -14.36
CA ALA A 183 10.79 -10.68 -14.46
C ALA A 183 11.26 -9.73 -13.36
N GLY A 184 10.54 -8.62 -13.14
CA GLY A 184 10.85 -7.66 -12.07
C GLY A 184 10.79 -8.31 -10.68
N THR A 185 9.75 -9.11 -10.43
CA THR A 185 9.59 -9.84 -9.15
C THR A 185 10.68 -10.91 -8.98
N LEU A 186 11.05 -11.61 -10.05
CA LEU A 186 12.08 -12.65 -10.00
C LEU A 186 13.46 -12.09 -9.62
N VAL A 187 13.81 -10.88 -10.07
CA VAL A 187 15.07 -10.20 -9.70
C VAL A 187 15.18 -9.96 -8.20
N LEU A 188 14.05 -9.77 -7.51
CA LEU A 188 14.05 -9.58 -6.05
C LEU A 188 14.35 -10.88 -5.28
N LEU A 189 14.08 -12.05 -5.86
CA LEU A 189 14.27 -13.33 -5.15
C LEU A 189 15.73 -13.55 -4.69
N PRO A 190 16.75 -13.50 -5.57
CA PRO A 190 18.14 -13.63 -5.14
C PRO A 190 18.57 -12.45 -4.26
N ALA A 191 18.08 -11.22 -4.51
CA ALA A 191 18.44 -10.07 -3.71
C ALA A 191 17.95 -10.21 -2.25
N VAL A 192 16.71 -10.61 -2.03
CA VAL A 192 16.17 -10.88 -0.68
C VAL A 192 16.86 -12.10 -0.05
N TYR A 193 17.10 -13.16 -0.81
CA TYR A 193 17.78 -14.36 -0.31
C TYR A 193 19.19 -14.06 0.18
N LEU A 194 19.97 -13.29 -0.57
CA LEU A 194 21.38 -13.04 -0.26
C LEU A 194 21.56 -11.89 0.74
N LEU A 195 20.80 -10.81 0.61
CA LEU A 195 21.07 -9.55 1.32
C LEU A 195 20.24 -9.39 2.59
N MET A 196 19.01 -9.92 2.65
CA MET A 196 18.14 -9.73 3.80
C MET A 196 18.36 -10.83 4.86
N PRO A 197 18.82 -10.48 6.10
CA PRO A 197 18.80 -11.41 7.22
C PRO A 197 17.38 -11.60 7.77
N GLU A 198 17.22 -12.57 8.68
CA GLU A 198 15.96 -12.69 9.43
C GLU A 198 15.81 -11.56 10.43
N SER A 199 14.56 -11.18 10.74
CA SER A 199 14.26 -10.13 11.69
C SER A 199 14.80 -10.45 13.08
N ILE A 200 15.59 -9.54 13.62
CA ILE A 200 16.14 -9.62 14.97
C ILE A 200 15.02 -9.51 16.01
N HIS A 201 14.01 -8.67 15.77
CA HIS A 201 12.83 -8.57 16.63
C HIS A 201 12.06 -9.88 16.71
N TRP A 202 11.90 -10.57 15.56
CA TRP A 202 11.25 -11.87 15.52
C TRP A 202 12.08 -12.94 16.24
N LEU A 203 13.39 -13.00 15.97
CA LEU A 203 14.30 -13.95 16.61
C LEU A 203 14.33 -13.78 18.13
N THR A 204 14.34 -12.54 18.62
CA THR A 204 14.34 -12.22 20.06
C THR A 204 13.02 -12.60 20.72
N ARG A 205 11.88 -12.38 20.05
CA ARG A 205 10.55 -12.68 20.58
C ARG A 205 10.22 -14.19 20.57
N LYS A 206 10.57 -14.88 19.47
CA LYS A 206 10.21 -16.29 19.26
C LYS A 206 11.21 -17.27 19.85
N GLN A 207 12.46 -16.86 19.96
CA GLN A 207 13.56 -17.66 20.48
C GLN A 207 13.58 -19.10 19.93
N PRO A 208 13.67 -19.28 18.58
CA PRO A 208 13.77 -20.61 17.99
C PRO A 208 15.05 -21.32 18.42
N ALA A 209 15.19 -22.58 18.09
CA ALA A 209 16.43 -23.31 18.35
C ALA A 209 17.65 -22.51 17.86
N ASN A 210 18.70 -22.43 18.67
CA ASN A 210 19.91 -21.65 18.43
C ASN A 210 19.66 -20.12 18.25
N ALA A 211 18.68 -19.56 18.96
CA ALA A 211 18.30 -18.15 18.83
C ALA A 211 19.49 -17.19 18.97
N LEU A 212 20.38 -17.40 19.96
CA LEU A 212 21.56 -16.56 20.17
C LEU A 212 22.48 -16.55 18.94
N ALA A 213 22.79 -17.71 18.38
CA ALA A 213 23.64 -17.82 17.20
C ALA A 213 22.98 -17.13 15.97
N ARG A 214 21.67 -17.31 15.79
CA ARG A 214 20.92 -16.69 14.69
C ARG A 214 20.81 -15.17 14.84
N ILE A 215 20.60 -14.65 16.06
CA ILE A 215 20.59 -13.21 16.35
C ILE A 215 21.97 -12.62 16.05
N ASN A 216 23.04 -13.26 16.53
CA ASN A 216 24.41 -12.80 16.32
C ASN A 216 24.81 -12.84 14.84
N ALA A 217 24.41 -13.86 14.10
CA ALA A 217 24.61 -13.91 12.65
C ALA A 217 23.87 -12.77 11.92
N ALA A 218 22.64 -12.46 12.33
CA ALA A 218 21.88 -11.34 11.77
C ALA A 218 22.51 -9.98 12.14
N LEU A 219 22.92 -9.78 13.40
CA LEU A 219 23.61 -8.55 13.86
C LEU A 219 24.92 -8.35 13.09
N THR A 220 25.74 -9.39 12.97
CA THR A 220 27.02 -9.33 12.21
C THR A 220 26.75 -8.97 10.75
N LYS A 221 25.72 -9.58 10.12
CA LYS A 221 25.38 -9.31 8.74
C LYS A 221 24.94 -7.86 8.51
N ILE A 222 24.30 -7.23 9.48
CA ILE A 222 23.95 -5.80 9.41
C ILE A 222 25.01 -4.87 10.01
N GLY A 223 26.17 -5.40 10.42
CA GLY A 223 27.32 -4.60 10.87
C GLY A 223 27.21 -4.08 12.30
N HIS A 224 26.46 -4.76 13.17
CA HIS A 224 26.35 -4.42 14.60
C HIS A 224 27.08 -5.44 15.49
N ARG A 225 27.35 -5.01 16.75
CA ARG A 225 27.97 -5.87 17.75
C ARG A 225 27.06 -7.03 18.12
N THR A 226 27.68 -8.17 18.45
CA THR A 226 26.99 -9.37 18.95
C THR A 226 26.60 -9.23 20.41
N ILE A 227 25.65 -10.06 20.86
CA ILE A 227 25.19 -10.16 22.24
C ILE A 227 25.67 -11.47 22.87
N THR A 228 25.78 -11.51 24.17
CA THR A 228 26.27 -12.69 24.95
C THR A 228 25.12 -13.58 25.42
N ALA A 229 23.92 -13.05 25.60
CA ALA A 229 22.74 -13.77 26.06
C ALA A 229 21.48 -13.24 25.37
N VAL A 230 20.49 -14.12 25.18
CA VAL A 230 19.19 -13.74 24.64
C VAL A 230 18.37 -13.04 25.72
N PRO A 231 17.78 -11.84 25.46
CA PRO A 231 16.93 -11.14 26.43
C PRO A 231 15.73 -11.97 26.86
N GLN A 232 15.27 -11.78 28.09
CA GLN A 232 14.02 -12.40 28.56
C GLN A 232 12.83 -11.78 27.81
N VAL A 233 11.89 -12.64 27.42
CA VAL A 233 10.63 -12.20 26.76
C VAL A 233 9.72 -11.63 27.85
N HIS A 234 9.39 -10.34 27.76
CA HIS A 234 8.45 -9.72 28.69
C HIS A 234 7.00 -10.06 28.32
N GLU A 235 6.13 -10.19 29.33
CA GLU A 235 4.68 -10.43 29.12
C GLU A 235 3.97 -9.31 28.34
N SER A 236 4.56 -8.11 28.29
CA SER A 236 4.08 -6.98 27.47
C SER A 236 4.05 -7.28 25.97
N ASP A 237 4.74 -8.33 25.50
CA ASP A 237 4.75 -8.78 24.11
C ASP A 237 3.56 -9.69 23.75
N ARG A 238 2.58 -9.86 24.67
CA ARG A 238 1.35 -10.61 24.39
C ARG A 238 0.55 -10.00 23.25
N LYS A 239 0.08 -10.84 22.33
CA LYS A 239 -0.82 -10.44 21.24
C LYS A 239 -2.06 -9.78 21.82
N LYS A 240 -2.30 -8.54 21.45
CA LYS A 240 -3.54 -7.84 21.74
C LYS A 240 -4.63 -8.29 20.79
N SER A 241 -5.85 -8.42 21.30
CA SER A 241 -6.99 -8.91 20.54
C SER A 241 -7.53 -7.83 19.61
N VAL A 242 -8.08 -8.25 18.46
CA VAL A 242 -8.88 -7.38 17.61
C VAL A 242 -10.08 -6.80 18.37
N ALA A 243 -10.57 -7.50 19.40
CA ALA A 243 -11.65 -7.00 20.24
C ALA A 243 -11.31 -5.68 20.97
N ASP A 244 -10.03 -5.43 21.28
CA ASP A 244 -9.60 -4.23 22.02
C ASP A 244 -9.89 -2.94 21.25
N ILE A 245 -9.89 -2.96 19.90
CA ILE A 245 -10.22 -1.80 19.07
C ILE A 245 -11.73 -1.53 18.98
N PHE A 246 -12.57 -2.46 19.45
CA PHE A 246 -14.02 -2.31 19.55
C PHE A 246 -14.48 -2.03 20.98
N SER A 247 -13.57 -1.67 21.88
CA SER A 247 -13.95 -1.17 23.21
C SER A 247 -14.86 0.07 23.07
N PRO A 248 -15.71 0.37 24.07
CA PRO A 248 -16.64 1.51 24.02
C PRO A 248 -15.96 2.85 23.67
N ALA A 249 -14.70 3.01 24.07
CA ALA A 249 -13.92 4.24 23.80
C ALA A 249 -13.39 4.32 22.35
N LEU A 250 -13.18 3.20 21.66
CA LEU A 250 -12.50 3.15 20.35
C LEU A 250 -13.41 2.68 19.21
N SER A 251 -14.54 2.04 19.49
CA SER A 251 -15.42 1.45 18.47
C SER A 251 -15.89 2.47 17.43
N LEU A 252 -16.34 3.64 17.86
CA LEU A 252 -16.78 4.69 16.95
C LEU A 252 -15.64 5.19 16.06
N VAL A 253 -14.46 5.42 16.63
CA VAL A 253 -13.26 5.83 15.88
C VAL A 253 -12.87 4.77 14.87
N THR A 254 -12.86 3.50 15.27
CA THR A 254 -12.56 2.36 14.41
C THR A 254 -13.51 2.30 13.21
N ILE A 255 -14.82 2.40 13.44
CA ILE A 255 -15.83 2.38 12.37
C ILE A 255 -15.67 3.58 11.45
N MET A 256 -15.53 4.79 11.98
CA MET A 256 -15.44 6.01 11.18
C MET A 256 -14.18 6.03 10.31
N VAL A 257 -13.02 5.71 10.87
CA VAL A 257 -11.77 5.70 10.10
C VAL A 257 -11.80 4.60 9.02
N THR A 258 -12.35 3.42 9.35
CA THR A 258 -12.53 2.33 8.37
C THR A 258 -13.49 2.74 7.25
N ALA A 259 -14.61 3.36 7.57
CA ALA A 259 -15.58 3.85 6.58
C ALA A 259 -14.98 4.94 5.68
N ALA A 260 -14.26 5.92 6.26
CA ALA A 260 -13.59 6.96 5.48
C ALA A 260 -12.58 6.37 4.50
N TYR A 261 -11.78 5.40 4.95
CA TYR A 261 -10.83 4.70 4.10
C TYR A 261 -11.53 3.88 3.03
N PHE A 262 -12.55 3.08 3.38
CA PHE A 262 -13.33 2.28 2.45
C PHE A 262 -13.91 3.12 1.31
N PHE A 263 -14.58 4.23 1.65
CA PHE A 263 -15.21 5.09 0.65
C PHE A 263 -14.19 5.75 -0.27
N HIS A 264 -13.09 6.27 0.26
CA HIS A 264 -12.05 6.88 -0.56
C HIS A 264 -11.37 5.86 -1.48
N ILE A 265 -11.13 4.65 -0.99
CA ILE A 265 -10.52 3.57 -1.78
C ILE A 265 -11.40 3.16 -2.96
N VAL A 266 -12.72 3.22 -2.86
CA VAL A 266 -13.62 3.03 -4.01
C VAL A 266 -13.30 4.04 -5.12
N THR A 267 -13.21 5.32 -4.80
CA THR A 267 -12.85 6.37 -5.76
C THR A 267 -11.46 6.15 -6.37
N PHE A 268 -10.48 5.86 -5.53
CA PHE A 268 -9.10 5.70 -5.94
C PHE A 268 -8.88 4.50 -6.88
N TYR A 269 -9.46 3.34 -6.55
CA TYR A 269 -9.31 2.15 -7.39
C TYR A 269 -10.14 2.20 -8.67
N PHE A 270 -11.20 3.01 -8.75
CA PHE A 270 -11.83 3.31 -10.02
C PHE A 270 -10.84 3.93 -10.99
N LEU A 271 -10.14 4.99 -10.58
CA LEU A 271 -9.10 5.61 -11.41
C LEU A 271 -8.04 4.59 -11.84
N LEU A 272 -7.46 3.88 -10.87
CA LEU A 272 -6.34 2.99 -11.16
C LEU A 272 -6.70 1.80 -12.05
N LYS A 273 -7.89 1.23 -11.88
CA LYS A 273 -8.27 0.00 -12.55
C LYS A 273 -8.96 0.23 -13.91
N TRP A 274 -9.68 1.34 -14.06
CA TRP A 274 -10.46 1.58 -15.26
C TRP A 274 -9.83 2.55 -16.27
N THR A 275 -8.87 3.40 -15.87
CA THR A 275 -8.25 4.39 -16.76
C THR A 275 -7.79 3.80 -18.09
N PRO A 276 -7.02 2.67 -18.17
CA PRO A 276 -6.59 2.15 -19.46
C PRO A 276 -7.74 1.69 -20.35
N LYS A 277 -8.76 1.03 -19.77
CA LYS A 277 -9.93 0.56 -20.52
C LYS A 277 -10.76 1.73 -21.03
N ILE A 278 -11.02 2.75 -20.20
CA ILE A 278 -11.75 3.96 -20.56
C ILE A 278 -11.08 4.66 -21.75
N VAL A 279 -9.75 4.87 -21.68
CA VAL A 279 -8.99 5.53 -22.74
C VAL A 279 -8.99 4.70 -24.04
N ALA A 280 -8.89 3.38 -23.94
CA ALA A 280 -8.96 2.49 -25.09
C ALA A 280 -10.38 2.50 -25.72
N ASP A 281 -11.46 2.57 -24.92
CA ASP A 281 -12.84 2.67 -25.41
C ASP A 281 -13.14 4.01 -26.11
N MET A 282 -12.34 5.05 -25.81
CA MET A 282 -12.35 6.32 -26.56
C MET A 282 -11.64 6.23 -27.92
N GLY A 283 -11.11 5.05 -28.29
CA GLY A 283 -10.46 4.81 -29.59
C GLY A 283 -8.93 4.94 -29.59
N PHE A 284 -8.29 5.17 -28.44
CA PHE A 284 -6.83 5.25 -28.35
C PHE A 284 -6.17 3.86 -28.26
N ALA A 285 -4.93 3.75 -28.73
CA ALA A 285 -4.15 2.52 -28.63
C ALA A 285 -3.92 2.10 -27.16
N PRO A 286 -3.87 0.79 -26.85
CA PRO A 286 -3.61 0.30 -25.50
C PRO A 286 -2.31 0.85 -24.88
N SER A 287 -1.28 1.09 -25.70
CA SER A 287 -0.02 1.72 -25.28
C SER A 287 -0.23 3.16 -24.78
N SER A 288 -1.02 3.97 -25.49
CA SER A 288 -1.36 5.34 -25.05
C SER A 288 -2.21 5.31 -23.78
N ALA A 289 -3.17 4.38 -23.72
CA ALA A 289 -4.03 4.18 -22.57
C ALA A 289 -3.23 3.82 -21.30
N GLY A 290 -2.25 2.93 -21.42
CA GLY A 290 -1.33 2.62 -20.33
C GLY A 290 -0.50 3.83 -19.90
N GLY A 291 -0.05 4.66 -20.85
CA GLY A 291 0.67 5.90 -20.58
C GLY A 291 -0.12 6.87 -19.70
N ILE A 292 -1.44 7.00 -19.90
CA ILE A 292 -2.31 7.83 -19.05
C ILE A 292 -2.31 7.34 -17.59
N LEU A 293 -2.41 6.03 -17.37
CA LEU A 293 -2.32 5.45 -16.02
C LEU A 293 -0.93 5.67 -15.38
N ALA A 294 0.14 5.61 -16.17
CA ALA A 294 1.48 5.92 -15.68
C ALA A 294 1.56 7.38 -15.18
N TRP A 295 0.98 8.35 -15.90
CA TRP A 295 0.88 9.74 -15.45
C TRP A 295 0.05 9.90 -14.17
N ALA A 296 -1.03 9.15 -14.00
CA ALA A 296 -1.76 9.13 -12.72
C ALA A 296 -0.86 8.70 -11.55
N ASN A 297 0.03 7.72 -11.76
CA ASN A 297 0.98 7.30 -10.73
C ASN A 297 2.11 8.32 -10.50
N VAL A 298 2.59 9.04 -11.54
CA VAL A 298 3.51 10.18 -11.37
C VAL A 298 2.88 11.24 -10.46
N GLY A 299 1.65 11.65 -10.77
CA GLY A 299 0.88 12.55 -9.91
C GLY A 299 0.74 12.01 -8.49
N GLY A 300 0.46 10.72 -8.36
CA GLY A 300 0.33 10.03 -7.08
C GLY A 300 1.60 10.07 -6.23
N ALA A 301 2.76 9.84 -6.83
CA ALA A 301 4.04 9.95 -6.14
C ALA A 301 4.29 11.36 -5.60
N LEU A 302 4.03 12.38 -6.43
CA LEU A 302 4.13 13.79 -6.03
C LEU A 302 3.14 14.15 -4.93
N GLY A 303 1.89 13.66 -5.03
CA GLY A 303 0.84 13.88 -4.04
C GLY A 303 1.21 13.30 -2.67
N THR A 304 1.71 12.05 -2.64
CA THR A 304 2.18 11.40 -1.41
C THR A 304 3.33 12.17 -0.77
N ALA A 305 4.34 12.57 -1.57
CA ALA A 305 5.50 13.31 -1.07
C ALA A 305 5.10 14.69 -0.50
N LEU A 306 4.30 15.44 -1.26
CA LEU A 306 3.89 16.78 -0.85
C LEU A 306 2.94 16.76 0.36
N PHE A 307 2.06 15.76 0.46
CA PHE A 307 1.17 15.57 1.61
C PHE A 307 1.96 15.50 2.91
N GLY A 308 3.04 14.71 2.94
CA GLY A 308 3.92 14.59 4.11
C GLY A 308 4.50 15.94 4.56
N VAL A 309 4.93 16.77 3.62
CA VAL A 309 5.47 18.11 3.91
C VAL A 309 4.37 19.07 4.40
N LEU A 310 3.22 19.07 3.74
CA LEU A 310 2.10 19.97 4.07
C LEU A 310 1.45 19.64 5.41
N THR A 311 1.43 18.37 5.81
CA THR A 311 0.84 17.92 7.10
C THR A 311 1.46 18.63 8.29
N ALA A 312 2.76 18.94 8.23
CA ALA A 312 3.46 19.66 9.29
C ALA A 312 2.96 21.10 9.49
N ARG A 313 2.37 21.73 8.45
CA ARG A 313 1.91 23.13 8.48
C ARG A 313 0.40 23.29 8.66
N VAL A 314 -0.39 22.42 8.04
CA VAL A 314 -1.86 22.58 7.96
C VAL A 314 -2.60 21.76 9.01
N GLY A 315 -1.97 20.72 9.52
CA GLY A 315 -2.60 19.75 10.42
C GLY A 315 -3.26 18.60 9.65
N LEU A 316 -3.07 17.38 10.18
CA LEU A 316 -3.40 16.13 9.51
C LEU A 316 -4.87 16.02 9.08
N LYS A 317 -5.81 16.24 10.01
CA LYS A 317 -7.24 16.08 9.75
C LYS A 317 -7.75 17.06 8.70
N ARG A 318 -7.41 18.36 8.84
CA ARG A 318 -7.87 19.42 7.94
C ARG A 318 -7.35 19.19 6.53
N LEU A 319 -6.05 18.89 6.39
CA LEU A 319 -5.44 18.62 5.11
C LEU A 319 -6.08 17.39 4.45
N SER A 320 -6.31 16.30 5.21
CA SER A 320 -6.94 15.10 4.67
C SER A 320 -8.36 15.36 4.15
N ILE A 321 -9.19 16.15 4.88
CA ILE A 321 -10.53 16.51 4.42
C ILE A 321 -10.47 17.26 3.09
N VAL A 322 -9.61 18.28 2.98
CA VAL A 322 -9.46 19.07 1.73
C VAL A 322 -9.00 18.19 0.58
N ILE A 323 -8.01 17.33 0.81
CA ILE A 323 -7.51 16.39 -0.20
C ILE A 323 -8.59 15.42 -0.68
N LEU A 324 -9.40 14.88 0.23
CA LEU A 324 -10.49 13.98 -0.14
C LEU A 324 -11.57 14.69 -0.98
N LEU A 325 -11.94 15.92 -0.62
CA LEU A 325 -12.87 16.73 -1.42
C LEU A 325 -12.31 16.98 -2.83
N LEU A 326 -11.04 17.39 -2.92
CA LEU A 326 -10.37 17.63 -4.21
C LEU A 326 -10.21 16.33 -5.02
N SER A 327 -10.00 15.19 -4.37
CA SER A 327 -9.96 13.87 -5.03
C SER A 327 -11.29 13.53 -5.70
N GLY A 328 -12.42 13.72 -5.00
CA GLY A 328 -13.75 13.48 -5.58
C GLY A 328 -14.03 14.39 -6.78
N VAL A 329 -13.67 15.68 -6.67
CA VAL A 329 -13.80 16.64 -7.79
C VAL A 329 -12.90 16.26 -8.95
N ALA A 330 -11.63 15.91 -8.70
CA ALA A 330 -10.68 15.54 -9.74
C ALA A 330 -11.14 14.32 -10.55
N ILE A 331 -11.74 13.31 -9.90
CA ILE A 331 -12.32 12.15 -10.59
C ILE A 331 -13.55 12.55 -11.43
N ALA A 332 -14.42 13.40 -10.91
CA ALA A 332 -15.58 13.89 -11.68
C ALA A 332 -15.16 14.71 -12.92
N VAL A 333 -14.07 15.49 -12.81
CA VAL A 333 -13.48 16.24 -13.93
C VAL A 333 -12.81 15.27 -14.91
N PHE A 334 -12.04 14.28 -14.43
CA PHE A 334 -11.45 13.24 -15.29
C PHE A 334 -12.48 12.53 -16.15
N GLY A 335 -13.66 12.23 -15.61
CA GLY A 335 -14.76 11.62 -16.38
C GLY A 335 -15.33 12.49 -17.50
N ARG A 336 -15.01 13.79 -17.55
CA ARG A 336 -15.42 14.76 -18.59
C ARG A 336 -14.28 15.15 -19.52
N THR A 337 -13.18 14.43 -19.49
CA THR A 337 -11.98 14.73 -20.29
C THR A 337 -12.31 14.69 -21.80
N PRO A 338 -11.88 15.68 -22.58
CA PRO A 338 -11.96 15.60 -24.03
C PRO A 338 -11.06 14.48 -24.57
N GLN A 339 -11.34 13.99 -25.78
CA GLN A 339 -10.55 12.95 -26.45
C GLN A 339 -9.20 13.49 -26.94
N GLU A 340 -8.38 13.93 -26.01
CA GLU A 340 -7.04 14.48 -26.25
C GLU A 340 -6.07 13.91 -25.22
N LEU A 341 -5.05 13.15 -25.65
CA LEU A 341 -4.12 12.43 -24.78
C LEU A 341 -3.38 13.34 -23.79
N GLY A 342 -2.99 14.54 -24.23
CA GLY A 342 -2.28 15.48 -23.37
C GLY A 342 -3.13 15.94 -22.19
N THR A 343 -4.35 16.38 -22.47
CA THR A 343 -5.31 16.80 -21.43
C THR A 343 -5.70 15.64 -20.52
N MET A 344 -5.90 14.43 -21.09
CA MET A 344 -6.18 13.21 -20.30
C MET A 344 -5.04 12.88 -19.35
N ALA A 345 -3.78 12.97 -19.80
CA ALA A 345 -2.59 12.71 -18.98
C ALA A 345 -2.51 13.67 -17.78
N TRP A 346 -2.72 14.97 -18.02
CA TRP A 346 -2.74 15.98 -16.97
C TRP A 346 -3.86 15.76 -15.95
N LEU A 347 -5.07 15.51 -16.41
CA LEU A 347 -6.22 15.28 -15.51
C LEU A 347 -6.06 13.97 -14.75
N ALA A 348 -5.52 12.92 -15.37
CA ALA A 348 -5.18 11.68 -14.68
C ALA A 348 -4.09 11.89 -13.61
N ALA A 349 -3.05 12.69 -13.92
CA ALA A 349 -2.00 13.03 -12.96
C ALA A 349 -2.56 13.83 -11.76
N ILE A 350 -3.45 14.79 -12.00
CA ILE A 350 -4.12 15.55 -10.94
C ILE A 350 -5.01 14.64 -10.09
N ALA A 351 -5.80 13.75 -10.72
CA ALA A 351 -6.64 12.80 -10.01
C ALA A 351 -5.79 11.80 -9.19
N GLY A 352 -4.69 11.33 -9.75
CA GLY A 352 -3.72 10.48 -9.06
C GLY A 352 -3.04 11.18 -7.89
N PHE A 353 -2.68 12.48 -8.05
CA PHE A 353 -2.11 13.31 -7.00
C PHE A 353 -3.01 13.36 -5.76
N PHE A 354 -4.27 13.78 -5.93
CA PHE A 354 -5.21 13.87 -4.82
C PHE A 354 -5.63 12.49 -4.29
N GLY A 355 -5.75 11.49 -5.17
CA GLY A 355 -6.08 10.12 -4.78
C GLY A 355 -5.02 9.52 -3.83
N ASN A 356 -3.74 9.51 -4.22
CA ASN A 356 -2.66 8.97 -3.38
C ASN A 356 -2.40 9.82 -2.13
N ALA A 357 -2.50 11.15 -2.23
CA ALA A 357 -2.42 12.03 -1.06
C ALA A 357 -3.54 11.71 -0.05
N GLY A 358 -4.75 11.40 -0.53
CA GLY A 358 -5.88 10.96 0.31
C GLY A 358 -5.61 9.64 1.02
N VAL A 359 -5.05 8.64 0.31
CA VAL A 359 -4.62 7.36 0.93
C VAL A 359 -3.59 7.61 2.02
N SER A 360 -2.57 8.44 1.75
CA SER A 360 -1.52 8.79 2.71
C SER A 360 -2.09 9.48 3.95
N GLY A 361 -3.06 10.39 3.75
CA GLY A 361 -3.77 11.06 4.83
C GLY A 361 -4.54 10.10 5.72
N LEU A 362 -5.28 9.18 5.11
CA LEU A 362 -6.08 8.19 5.84
C LEU A 362 -5.20 7.15 6.58
N TYR A 363 -4.07 6.76 6.01
CA TYR A 363 -3.09 5.93 6.73
C TYR A 363 -2.52 6.64 7.96
N SER A 364 -2.20 7.92 7.80
CA SER A 364 -1.69 8.74 8.89
C SER A 364 -2.75 8.95 9.97
N ILE A 365 -4.02 9.20 9.59
CA ILE A 365 -5.15 9.30 10.52
C ILE A 365 -5.34 7.98 11.26
N ALA A 366 -5.33 6.84 10.57
CA ALA A 366 -5.45 5.53 11.20
C ALA A 366 -4.34 5.28 12.22
N ALA A 367 -3.09 5.61 11.88
CA ALA A 367 -1.96 5.47 12.81
C ALA A 367 -2.06 6.41 14.03
N TYR A 368 -2.65 7.60 13.85
CA TYR A 368 -2.80 8.59 14.92
C TYR A 368 -4.02 8.32 15.81
N ALA A 369 -5.11 7.83 15.25
CA ALA A 369 -6.39 7.65 15.94
C ALA A 369 -6.34 6.57 17.04
N PHE A 370 -5.40 5.64 16.98
CA PHE A 370 -5.29 4.55 17.94
C PHE A 370 -4.17 4.79 18.96
N PRO A 371 -4.45 4.55 20.27
CA PRO A 371 -3.42 4.52 21.32
C PRO A 371 -2.29 3.54 20.95
N THR A 372 -1.08 3.83 21.42
CA THR A 372 0.14 3.07 21.08
C THR A 372 -0.02 1.56 21.29
N HIS A 373 -0.76 1.16 22.32
CA HIS A 373 -0.93 -0.24 22.69
C HIS A 373 -1.82 -1.04 21.71
N VAL A 374 -2.72 -0.44 20.93
CA VAL A 374 -3.58 -1.09 19.92
C VAL A 374 -3.36 -0.55 18.51
N ARG A 375 -2.43 0.40 18.33
CA ARG A 375 -2.21 1.11 17.07
C ARG A 375 -1.99 0.16 15.87
N ALA A 376 -1.13 -0.83 16.02
CA ALA A 376 -0.83 -1.77 14.94
C ALA A 376 -2.08 -2.58 14.54
N THR A 377 -2.84 -3.05 15.53
CA THR A 377 -4.09 -3.80 15.30
C THR A 377 -5.16 -2.92 14.66
N GLY A 378 -5.35 -1.69 15.17
CA GLY A 378 -6.32 -0.74 14.66
C GLY A 378 -6.02 -0.29 13.24
N THR A 379 -4.78 0.10 12.97
CA THR A 379 -4.35 0.49 11.61
C THR A 379 -4.47 -0.68 10.64
N GLY A 380 -4.05 -1.87 11.05
CA GLY A 380 -4.18 -3.08 10.23
C GLY A 380 -5.63 -3.44 9.94
N PHE A 381 -6.54 -3.30 10.90
CA PHE A 381 -7.98 -3.51 10.72
C PHE A 381 -8.58 -2.50 9.73
N VAL A 382 -8.31 -1.21 9.92
CA VAL A 382 -8.79 -0.13 9.03
C VAL A 382 -8.38 -0.39 7.58
N ILE A 383 -7.09 -0.69 7.37
CA ILE A 383 -6.56 -0.93 6.02
C ILE A 383 -7.13 -2.24 5.45
N GLY A 384 -7.17 -3.31 6.25
CA GLY A 384 -7.64 -4.62 5.81
C GLY A 384 -9.11 -4.62 5.39
N VAL A 385 -10.00 -4.14 6.27
CA VAL A 385 -11.45 -4.06 6.00
C VAL A 385 -11.75 -3.01 4.94
N GLY A 386 -11.08 -1.86 5.01
CA GLY A 386 -11.27 -0.78 4.04
C GLY A 386 -10.86 -1.15 2.61
N ARG A 387 -9.95 -2.14 2.42
CA ARG A 387 -9.65 -2.71 1.09
C ARG A 387 -10.84 -3.39 0.41
N GLY A 388 -11.91 -3.72 1.14
CA GLY A 388 -13.18 -4.12 0.53
C GLY A 388 -13.68 -3.10 -0.50
N GLY A 389 -13.41 -1.80 -0.29
CA GLY A 389 -13.68 -0.74 -1.27
C GLY A 389 -12.90 -0.91 -2.56
N ALA A 390 -11.64 -1.39 -2.49
CA ALA A 390 -10.83 -1.66 -3.67
C ALA A 390 -11.41 -2.81 -4.52
N VAL A 391 -11.93 -3.85 -3.87
CA VAL A 391 -12.60 -4.98 -4.54
C VAL A 391 -13.91 -4.52 -5.18
N LEU A 392 -14.69 -3.72 -4.47
CA LEU A 392 -15.99 -3.24 -4.94
C LEU A 392 -15.87 -2.27 -6.12
N ALA A 393 -14.85 -1.40 -6.13
CA ALA A 393 -14.70 -0.31 -7.07
C ALA A 393 -14.72 -0.77 -8.55
N PRO A 394 -13.91 -1.74 -9.00
CA PRO A 394 -13.93 -2.17 -10.40
C PRO A 394 -15.24 -2.86 -10.78
N ILE A 395 -15.86 -3.62 -9.87
CA ILE A 395 -17.13 -4.31 -10.11
C ILE A 395 -18.26 -3.29 -10.28
N LEU A 396 -18.34 -2.32 -9.36
CA LEU A 396 -19.37 -1.27 -9.39
C LEU A 396 -19.25 -0.41 -10.67
N ALA A 397 -18.03 0.03 -10.99
CA ALA A 397 -17.80 0.80 -12.20
C ALA A 397 -18.16 -0.01 -13.48
N GLY A 398 -17.77 -1.28 -13.52
CA GLY A 398 -18.11 -2.17 -14.64
C GLY A 398 -19.63 -2.36 -14.80
N TYR A 399 -20.35 -2.52 -13.70
CA TYR A 399 -21.81 -2.60 -13.71
C TYR A 399 -22.46 -1.31 -14.23
N LEU A 400 -22.03 -0.15 -13.72
CA LEU A 400 -22.55 1.15 -14.16
C LEU A 400 -22.29 1.40 -15.65
N LEU A 401 -21.09 1.09 -16.14
CA LEU A 401 -20.74 1.23 -17.55
C LEU A 401 -21.57 0.27 -18.44
N GLN A 402 -21.77 -0.97 -18.00
CA GLN A 402 -22.57 -1.96 -18.75
C GLN A 402 -24.04 -1.61 -18.80
N THR A 403 -24.61 -0.98 -17.79
CA THR A 403 -26.01 -0.52 -17.76
C THR A 403 -26.25 0.75 -18.58
N GLY A 404 -25.22 1.25 -19.28
CA GLY A 404 -25.35 2.36 -20.22
C GLY A 404 -25.19 3.75 -19.61
N PHE A 405 -24.75 3.86 -18.34
CA PHE A 405 -24.43 5.17 -17.80
C PHE A 405 -23.22 5.78 -18.52
N PRO A 406 -23.33 7.04 -18.98
CA PRO A 406 -22.21 7.71 -19.62
C PRO A 406 -21.04 7.91 -18.64
N LEU A 407 -19.80 7.88 -19.14
CA LEU A 407 -18.59 8.00 -18.34
C LEU A 407 -18.60 9.18 -17.35
N PRO A 408 -19.07 10.40 -17.71
CA PRO A 408 -19.17 11.51 -16.76
C PRO A 408 -20.02 11.19 -15.53
N THR A 409 -21.11 10.46 -15.71
CA THR A 409 -22.00 10.04 -14.62
C THR A 409 -21.33 8.97 -13.75
N VAL A 410 -20.68 7.97 -14.37
CA VAL A 410 -19.95 6.95 -13.63
C VAL A 410 -18.84 7.57 -12.80
N ALA A 411 -18.04 8.46 -13.39
CA ALA A 411 -16.96 9.16 -12.68
C ALA A 411 -17.49 10.02 -11.52
N LEU A 412 -18.64 10.68 -11.70
CA LEU A 412 -19.28 11.43 -10.62
C LEU A 412 -19.69 10.51 -9.47
N ILE A 413 -20.38 9.41 -9.76
CA ILE A 413 -20.81 8.41 -8.75
C ILE A 413 -19.60 7.85 -8.01
N MET A 414 -18.56 7.46 -8.75
CA MET A 414 -17.34 6.91 -8.15
C MET A 414 -16.57 7.97 -7.33
N GLY A 415 -16.64 9.25 -7.73
CA GLY A 415 -16.05 10.38 -7.00
C GLY A 415 -16.74 10.67 -5.66
N VAL A 416 -18.04 10.35 -5.54
CA VAL A 416 -18.81 10.50 -4.29
C VAL A 416 -18.16 9.73 -3.13
N GLY A 417 -17.48 8.62 -3.40
CA GLY A 417 -16.76 7.88 -2.37
C GLY A 417 -15.78 8.75 -1.58
N SER A 418 -14.93 9.53 -2.26
CA SER A 418 -14.02 10.46 -1.57
C SER A 418 -14.76 11.56 -0.79
N LEU A 419 -15.88 12.05 -1.32
CA LEU A 419 -16.71 13.06 -0.62
C LEU A 419 -17.31 12.47 0.67
N LEU A 420 -17.83 11.24 0.61
CA LEU A 420 -18.33 10.53 1.80
C LEU A 420 -17.21 10.32 2.82
N GLY A 421 -16.01 9.93 2.36
CA GLY A 421 -14.84 9.82 3.22
C GLY A 421 -14.51 11.14 3.94
N ALA A 422 -14.56 12.28 3.21
CA ALA A 422 -14.36 13.61 3.78
C ALA A 422 -15.42 13.96 4.82
N ILE A 423 -16.71 13.68 4.52
CA ILE A 423 -17.83 13.90 5.45
C ILE A 423 -17.61 13.11 6.74
N VAL A 424 -17.29 11.83 6.63
CA VAL A 424 -17.00 10.99 7.80
C VAL A 424 -15.87 11.59 8.65
N LEU A 425 -14.80 12.08 8.01
CA LEU A 425 -13.68 12.72 8.72
C LEU A 425 -14.08 14.02 9.41
N ILE A 426 -15.03 14.80 8.88
CA ILE A 426 -15.52 16.02 9.53
C ILE A 426 -16.08 15.70 10.92
N PHE A 427 -16.89 14.63 11.03
CA PHE A 427 -17.50 14.18 12.27
C PHE A 427 -16.56 13.40 13.19
N LEU A 428 -15.43 12.92 12.70
CA LEU A 428 -14.44 12.22 13.52
C LEU A 428 -13.81 13.18 14.53
N LYS A 429 -14.00 12.95 15.81
CA LYS A 429 -13.32 13.71 16.88
C LYS A 429 -11.95 13.07 17.10
N LEU A 430 -10.89 13.79 16.74
CA LEU A 430 -9.50 13.44 17.09
C LEU A 430 -9.05 14.48 18.12
N ASP A 431 -8.59 14.02 19.28
CA ASP A 431 -8.10 14.89 20.33
C ASP A 431 -6.92 15.76 19.83
N ASP A 432 -7.03 17.03 20.15
CA ASP A 432 -6.19 18.20 19.89
C ASP A 432 -4.96 18.02 18.98
N GLN A 433 -5.13 18.37 17.69
CA GLN A 433 -4.07 18.38 16.67
C GLN A 433 -3.37 19.74 16.61
N ARG A 434 -2.69 20.14 17.68
CA ARG A 434 -1.74 21.25 17.57
C ARG A 434 -0.51 20.80 16.78
N PRO A 435 0.00 21.62 15.85
CA PRO A 435 1.27 21.33 15.17
C PRO A 435 2.35 21.01 16.20
N VAL A 436 3.23 20.08 15.89
CA VAL A 436 4.33 19.65 16.79
C VAL A 436 5.20 20.84 17.24
N ALA A 437 5.25 21.92 16.44
CA ALA A 437 5.93 23.18 16.78
C ALA A 437 5.34 23.93 18.00
N GLU A 438 4.07 23.71 18.37
CA GLU A 438 3.44 24.36 19.52
C GLU A 438 3.46 23.53 20.81
N ARG A 439 4.05 22.34 20.79
CA ARG A 439 4.23 21.47 21.97
C ARG A 439 5.52 21.76 22.73
N ALA A 440 6.00 23.00 22.74
CA ALA A 440 7.01 23.41 23.69
C ALA A 440 6.44 23.28 25.13
N PRO A 441 7.13 22.64 26.08
CA PRO A 441 6.62 22.51 27.43
C PRO A 441 6.46 23.93 27.99
N GLN A 442 5.24 24.32 28.34
CA GLN A 442 5.04 25.41 29.27
C GLN A 442 5.72 25.00 30.59
N MET A 443 6.95 25.43 30.78
CA MET A 443 7.57 25.44 32.11
C MET A 443 6.61 26.22 33.01
N ARG A 444 5.90 25.53 33.88
CA ARG A 444 5.24 26.10 35.01
C ARG A 444 6.32 26.82 35.82
N THR A 445 6.40 28.13 35.67
CA THR A 445 7.05 28.97 36.62
C THR A 445 6.21 28.92 37.89
N SER A 446 6.48 27.94 38.74
CA SER A 446 6.06 27.96 40.13
C SER A 446 6.97 28.95 40.83
N THR A 447 6.56 30.21 40.85
CA THR A 447 7.04 31.15 41.83
C THR A 447 6.48 30.74 43.17
N ALA A 448 7.28 30.00 43.94
CA ALA A 448 7.08 29.92 45.39
C ALA A 448 7.33 31.32 45.99
N ARG A 449 6.26 31.95 46.42
CA ARG A 449 6.32 33.06 47.43
C ARG A 449 6.13 32.41 48.79
N ALA A 450 7.06 32.67 49.63
CA ALA A 450 7.08 32.93 51.08
C ALA A 450 8.29 32.28 51.72
#